data_745037cd550780c2ce192ca83220be95
#
_entry.id   745037cd550780c2ce192ca83220be95
#
_cell.length_a   1.000
_cell.length_b   1.000
_cell.length_c   1.000
_cell.angle_alpha   90.00
_cell.angle_beta   90.00
_cell.angle_gamma   90.00
#
_symmetry.space_group_name_H-M   'P 1'
#
loop_
_entity.id
_entity.type
_entity.pdbx_description
1 polymer ?
#
loop_
_entity_poly.entity_id
_entity_poly.type
_entity_poly.pdbx_seq_one_letter_code
_entity_poly.pdbx_strand_id
1 'polypeptide(L)'
;TETSFIILLYDWSSHQRYFKLTWDNIKVGPDNGYYIRICTEKTETEATLPISNEELELCGIPGSGRVFKGLTRAMTNQPLKQWISEAGIKKHITFHCFRHTFATLQIAAGTDIYTVSKMLTHRNVSTTQIYAELVSEKKRESANKISLK
;
A
#
# COMPACT_ATOMS: atom_id res chain seq x y z
N THR A 1 -9.90 11.50 -8.08
CA THR A 1 -8.68 12.13 -8.60
C THR A 1 -7.54 11.12 -8.47
N GLU A 2 -6.54 11.19 -9.38
CA GLU A 2 -5.39 10.28 -9.47
C GLU A 2 -4.69 10.05 -8.13
N THR A 3 -4.71 11.04 -7.29
CA THR A 3 -4.10 11.12 -5.99
C THR A 3 -4.67 10.13 -4.96
N SER A 4 -5.97 9.91 -4.98
CA SER A 4 -6.62 8.95 -4.07
C SER A 4 -6.21 7.50 -4.34
N PHE A 5 -5.72 7.21 -5.56
CA PHE A 5 -5.31 5.88 -5.96
C PHE A 5 -3.95 5.47 -5.38
N ILE A 6 -3.04 6.41 -5.18
CA ILE A 6 -1.68 6.10 -4.67
C ILE A 6 -1.73 5.65 -3.22
N ILE A 7 -2.56 6.26 -2.38
CA ILE A 7 -2.75 5.84 -0.99
C ILE A 7 -3.47 4.49 -0.91
N LEU A 8 -4.34 4.19 -1.87
CA LEU A 8 -4.99 2.90 -2.01
C LEU A 8 -4.01 1.77 -2.36
N LEU A 9 -2.79 2.09 -2.83
CA LEU A 9 -1.75 1.12 -3.11
C LEU A 9 -1.22 0.43 -1.85
N TYR A 10 -1.26 1.10 -0.71
CA TYR A 10 -0.58 0.65 0.50
C TYR A 10 -1.27 -0.49 1.24
N ASP A 11 -2.59 -0.59 1.23
CA ASP A 11 -3.24 -1.66 1.99
C ASP A 11 -4.54 -2.17 1.38
N TRP A 12 -4.39 -3.05 0.43
CA TRP A 12 -5.52 -3.75 -0.18
C TRP A 12 -6.07 -4.93 0.64
N SER A 13 -5.52 -5.26 1.80
CA SER A 13 -5.94 -6.47 2.53
C SER A 13 -7.38 -6.40 3.07
N SER A 14 -7.97 -5.20 3.11
CA SER A 14 -9.40 -5.06 3.42
C SER A 14 -10.00 -3.87 2.69
N HIS A 15 -10.72 -4.12 1.63
CA HIS A 15 -11.49 -3.18 0.80
C HIS A 15 -12.30 -2.15 1.57
N GLN A 16 -12.58 -2.38 2.83
CA GLN A 16 -13.48 -1.57 3.62
C GLN A 16 -12.78 -0.45 4.40
N ARG A 17 -11.46 -0.53 4.59
CA ARG A 17 -10.74 0.36 5.51
C ARG A 17 -10.66 1.80 5.00
N TYR A 18 -10.28 2.01 3.73
CA TYR A 18 -10.13 3.36 3.19
C TYR A 18 -11.44 4.09 3.00
N PHE A 19 -12.52 3.35 2.72
CA PHE A 19 -13.85 3.96 2.64
C PHE A 19 -14.32 4.50 3.97
N LYS A 20 -13.76 3.97 5.07
CA LYS A 20 -14.07 4.37 6.45
C LYS A 20 -12.98 5.22 7.08
N LEU A 21 -11.85 5.47 6.40
CA LEU A 21 -10.74 6.25 6.94
C LEU A 21 -11.20 7.66 7.30
N THR A 22 -10.97 8.02 8.55
CA THR A 22 -11.26 9.35 9.08
C THR A 22 -9.96 10.06 9.46
N TRP A 23 -10.01 11.37 9.57
CA TRP A 23 -8.89 12.17 10.06
C TRP A 23 -8.46 11.76 11.48
N ASP A 24 -9.40 11.26 12.31
CA ASP A 24 -9.11 10.75 13.65
C ASP A 24 -8.23 9.49 13.64
N ASN A 25 -8.15 8.77 12.52
CA ASN A 25 -7.28 7.61 12.37
C ASN A 25 -5.83 8.00 12.05
N ILE A 26 -5.58 9.24 11.63
CA ILE A 26 -4.24 9.75 11.33
C ILE A 26 -3.64 10.35 12.60
N LYS A 27 -2.51 9.79 13.04
CA LYS A 27 -1.85 10.18 14.29
C LYS A 27 -0.39 10.52 14.03
N VAL A 28 0.18 11.32 14.92
CA VAL A 28 1.61 11.60 14.95
C VAL A 28 2.29 10.60 15.88
N GLY A 29 3.36 9.97 15.41
CA GLY A 29 4.15 9.02 16.16
C GLY A 29 5.22 9.67 17.05
N PRO A 30 5.90 8.85 17.87
CA PRO A 30 7.00 9.32 18.73
C PRO A 30 8.20 9.89 17.96
N ASP A 31 8.34 9.49 16.68
CA ASP A 31 9.36 9.92 15.72
C ASP A 31 8.95 11.18 14.95
N ASN A 32 7.84 11.83 15.34
CA ASN A 32 7.18 12.91 14.61
C ASN A 32 6.70 12.54 13.19
N GLY A 33 6.75 11.26 12.82
CA GLY A 33 6.16 10.75 11.60
C GLY A 33 4.65 10.56 11.74
N TYR A 34 3.96 10.53 10.61
CA TYR A 34 2.52 10.26 10.57
C TYR A 34 2.25 8.77 10.37
N TYR A 35 1.18 8.30 10.98
CA TYR A 35 0.73 6.93 10.79
C TYR A 35 -0.80 6.84 10.83
N ILE A 36 -1.31 5.85 10.13
CA ILE A 36 -2.73 5.49 10.12
C ILE A 36 -2.94 4.34 11.10
N ARG A 37 -3.85 4.53 12.04
CA ARG A 37 -4.29 3.50 12.98
C ARG A 37 -5.66 3.00 12.61
N ILE A 38 -5.76 1.75 12.20
CA ILE A 38 -6.99 1.14 11.72
C ILE A 38 -7.26 -0.16 12.47
N CYS A 39 -8.49 -0.33 12.96
CA CYS A 39 -8.96 -1.60 13.50
C CYS A 39 -9.60 -2.45 12.39
N THR A 40 -9.24 -3.72 12.30
CA THR A 40 -9.84 -4.65 11.36
C THR A 40 -11.08 -5.28 11.94
N GLU A 41 -12.23 -5.06 11.32
CA GLU A 41 -13.51 -5.64 11.77
C GLU A 41 -13.51 -7.17 11.80
N LYS A 42 -12.71 -7.83 10.92
CA LYS A 42 -12.68 -9.30 10.85
C LYS A 42 -11.79 -9.98 11.89
N THR A 43 -10.79 -9.30 12.41
CA THR A 43 -9.79 -9.91 13.28
C THR A 43 -9.59 -9.14 14.58
N GLU A 44 -10.34 -8.05 14.78
CA GLU A 44 -10.18 -7.11 15.91
C GLU A 44 -8.74 -6.66 16.14
N THR A 45 -7.90 -6.80 15.10
CA THR A 45 -6.48 -6.48 15.16
C THR A 45 -6.27 -5.03 14.75
N GLU A 46 -5.60 -4.27 15.58
CA GLU A 46 -5.14 -2.94 15.21
C GLU A 46 -3.93 -3.06 14.28
N ALA A 47 -3.99 -2.35 13.17
CA ALA A 47 -2.84 -2.15 12.29
C ALA A 47 -2.42 -0.69 12.35
N THR A 48 -1.13 -0.47 12.55
CA THR A 48 -0.50 0.85 12.49
C THR A 48 0.39 0.89 11.26
N LEU A 49 0.07 1.78 10.34
CA LEU A 49 0.77 1.91 9.06
C LEU A 49 1.40 3.30 8.97
N PRO A 50 2.72 3.40 8.88
CA PRO A 50 3.37 4.69 8.65
C PRO A 50 2.98 5.22 7.27
N ILE A 51 2.82 6.53 7.17
CA ILE A 51 2.60 7.24 5.92
C ILE A 51 3.67 8.33 5.75
N SER A 52 4.10 8.53 4.53
CA SER A 52 5.03 9.60 4.20
C SER A 52 4.32 10.97 4.22
N ASN A 53 5.11 12.05 4.29
CA ASN A 53 4.56 13.40 4.19
C ASN A 53 3.85 13.63 2.85
N GLU A 54 4.37 13.07 1.76
CA GLU A 54 3.75 13.15 0.44
C GLU A 54 2.37 12.47 0.45
N GLU A 55 2.24 11.31 1.08
CA GLU A 55 0.97 10.62 1.21
C GLU A 55 -0.03 11.39 2.07
N LEU A 56 0.45 12.06 3.12
CA LEU A 56 -0.39 12.92 3.94
C LEU A 56 -0.92 14.11 3.14
N GLU A 57 -0.07 14.75 2.34
CA GLU A 57 -0.48 15.83 1.44
C GLU A 57 -1.55 15.37 0.44
N LEU A 58 -1.42 14.14 -0.04
CA LEU A 58 -2.40 13.52 -0.92
C LEU A 58 -3.75 13.26 -0.24
N CYS A 59 -3.79 13.10 1.08
CA CYS A 59 -5.04 13.03 1.83
C CYS A 59 -5.80 14.36 1.81
N GLY A 60 -5.13 15.46 1.52
CA GLY A 60 -5.69 16.80 1.47
C GLY A 60 -5.62 17.56 2.80
N ILE A 61 -6.48 18.53 2.97
CA ILE A 61 -6.47 19.38 4.16
C ILE A 61 -7.10 18.63 5.34
N PRO A 62 -6.39 18.54 6.49
CA PRO A 62 -6.94 17.96 7.70
C PRO A 62 -8.29 18.61 8.09
N GLY A 63 -9.21 17.76 8.51
CA GLY A 63 -10.56 18.20 8.86
C GLY A 63 -11.26 17.20 9.77
N SER A 64 -12.58 17.23 9.78
CA SER A 64 -13.40 16.27 10.52
C SER A 64 -14.04 15.25 9.58
N GLY A 65 -14.25 14.05 10.09
CA GLY A 65 -14.91 12.97 9.38
C GLY A 65 -14.01 12.26 8.38
N ARG A 66 -14.57 11.79 7.28
CA ARG A 66 -13.86 10.95 6.31
C ARG A 66 -12.80 11.73 5.54
N VAL A 67 -11.61 11.11 5.40
CA VAL A 67 -10.52 11.63 4.57
C VAL A 67 -10.95 11.68 3.11
N PHE A 68 -11.48 10.59 2.59
CA PHE A 68 -11.95 10.50 1.19
C PHE A 68 -13.47 10.65 1.13
N LYS A 69 -13.92 11.89 0.98
CA LYS A 69 -15.35 12.19 0.82
C LYS A 69 -15.83 11.71 -0.56
N GLY A 70 -16.93 10.95 -0.59
CA GLY A 70 -17.51 10.45 -1.83
C GLY A 70 -16.87 9.18 -2.40
N LEU A 71 -15.77 8.68 -1.83
CA LEU A 71 -15.19 7.41 -2.26
C LEU A 71 -16.12 6.25 -1.89
N THR A 72 -16.55 5.48 -2.88
CA THR A 72 -17.41 4.32 -2.71
C THR A 72 -16.79 3.06 -3.29
N ARG A 73 -17.23 1.90 -2.83
CA ARG A 73 -16.78 0.61 -3.36
C ARG A 73 -17.06 0.46 -4.86
N ALA A 74 -18.12 1.08 -5.37
CA ALA A 74 -18.45 1.05 -6.79
C ALA A 74 -17.35 1.69 -7.65
N MET A 75 -16.63 2.71 -7.12
CA MET A 75 -15.54 3.39 -7.81
C MET A 75 -14.30 2.50 -8.01
N THR A 76 -14.18 1.42 -7.26
CA THR A 76 -13.06 0.48 -7.40
C THR A 76 -13.21 -0.48 -8.57
N ASN A 77 -14.30 -0.47 -9.28
CA ASN A 77 -14.57 -1.41 -10.36
C ASN A 77 -14.70 -0.68 -11.72
N GLN A 78 -15.85 -0.11 -12.01
CA GLN A 78 -16.08 0.51 -13.32
C GLN A 78 -15.21 1.75 -13.59
N PRO A 79 -15.10 2.73 -12.69
CA PRO A 79 -14.21 3.87 -12.89
C PRO A 79 -12.73 3.46 -13.06
N LEU A 80 -12.27 2.43 -12.32
CA LEU A 80 -10.92 1.91 -12.52
C LEU A 80 -10.73 1.34 -13.92
N LYS A 81 -11.66 0.53 -14.39
CA LYS A 81 -11.59 -0.05 -15.75
C LYS A 81 -11.59 1.03 -16.82
N GLN A 82 -12.44 2.05 -16.66
CA GLN A 82 -12.48 3.16 -17.58
C GLN A 82 -11.14 3.90 -17.60
N TRP A 83 -10.60 4.26 -16.45
CA TRP A 83 -9.31 4.94 -16.33
C TRP A 83 -8.16 4.15 -16.94
N ILE A 84 -8.08 2.83 -16.69
CA ILE A 84 -7.08 1.94 -17.29
C ILE A 84 -7.22 1.88 -18.80
N SER A 85 -8.46 1.86 -19.33
CA SER A 85 -8.73 1.88 -20.76
C SER A 85 -8.34 3.20 -21.40
N GLU A 86 -8.65 4.34 -20.77
CA GLU A 86 -8.26 5.68 -21.23
C GLU A 86 -6.74 5.86 -21.26
N ALA A 87 -6.02 5.22 -20.33
CA ALA A 87 -4.56 5.18 -20.31
C ALA A 87 -3.96 4.26 -21.40
N GLY A 88 -4.79 3.63 -22.23
CA GLY A 88 -4.34 2.73 -23.31
C GLY A 88 -3.80 1.39 -22.83
N ILE A 89 -4.01 1.02 -21.57
CA ILE A 89 -3.51 -0.22 -20.98
C ILE A 89 -4.48 -1.36 -21.32
N LYS A 90 -4.02 -2.31 -22.10
CA LYS A 90 -4.81 -3.48 -22.55
C LYS A 90 -4.88 -4.62 -21.52
N LYS A 91 -4.01 -4.59 -20.50
CA LYS A 91 -3.99 -5.62 -19.46
C LYS A 91 -5.18 -5.47 -18.53
N HIS A 92 -5.69 -6.59 -18.03
CA HIS A 92 -6.70 -6.60 -17.00
C HIS A 92 -6.08 -6.19 -15.65
N ILE A 93 -6.26 -4.94 -15.27
CA ILE A 93 -5.76 -4.37 -14.03
C ILE A 93 -6.89 -4.33 -13.00
N THR A 94 -6.60 -4.84 -11.83
CA THR A 94 -7.46 -4.78 -10.65
C THR A 94 -6.74 -4.07 -9.52
N PHE A 95 -7.45 -3.70 -8.47
CA PHE A 95 -6.81 -3.17 -7.28
C PHE A 95 -5.77 -4.10 -6.65
N HIS A 96 -5.95 -5.41 -6.81
CA HIS A 96 -4.97 -6.39 -6.32
C HIS A 96 -3.62 -6.25 -7.04
N CYS A 97 -3.63 -5.84 -8.30
CA CYS A 97 -2.41 -5.55 -9.04
C CYS A 97 -1.60 -4.41 -8.40
N PHE A 98 -2.27 -3.39 -7.85
CA PHE A 98 -1.59 -2.30 -7.16
C PHE A 98 -0.85 -2.80 -5.91
N ARG A 99 -1.49 -3.68 -5.13
CA ARG A 99 -0.85 -4.31 -3.97
C ARG A 99 0.39 -5.11 -4.36
N HIS A 100 0.31 -5.89 -5.45
CA HIS A 100 1.48 -6.59 -5.98
C HIS A 100 2.59 -5.64 -6.40
N THR A 101 2.23 -4.57 -7.10
CA THR A 101 3.18 -3.54 -7.53
C THR A 101 3.86 -2.89 -6.33
N PHE A 102 3.09 -2.48 -5.32
CA PHE A 102 3.64 -1.91 -4.09
C PHE A 102 4.65 -2.86 -3.43
N ALA A 103 4.27 -4.12 -3.21
CA ALA A 103 5.14 -5.11 -2.59
C ALA A 103 6.44 -5.29 -3.38
N THR A 104 6.34 -5.39 -4.70
CA THR A 104 7.50 -5.57 -5.59
C THR A 104 8.41 -4.36 -5.55
N LEU A 105 7.86 -3.14 -5.60
CA LEU A 105 8.63 -1.89 -5.54
C LEU A 105 9.33 -1.72 -4.20
N GLN A 106 8.67 -2.05 -3.09
CA GLN A 106 9.27 -1.99 -1.75
C GLN A 106 10.47 -2.94 -1.63
N ILE A 107 10.32 -4.17 -2.09
CA ILE A 107 11.42 -5.15 -2.08
C ILE A 107 12.54 -4.71 -3.02
N ALA A 108 12.22 -4.20 -4.20
CA ALA A 108 13.20 -3.67 -5.15
C ALA A 108 13.97 -2.49 -4.55
N ALA A 109 13.31 -1.61 -3.81
CA ALA A 109 13.92 -0.49 -3.12
C ALA A 109 14.80 -0.88 -1.92
N GLY A 110 14.75 -2.15 -1.47
CA GLY A 110 15.58 -2.65 -0.38
C GLY A 110 14.87 -2.89 0.92
N THR A 111 13.59 -2.63 1.00
CA THR A 111 12.81 -2.96 2.18
C THR A 111 12.83 -4.46 2.41
N ASP A 112 13.12 -4.88 3.65
CA ASP A 112 13.14 -6.30 3.99
C ASP A 112 11.74 -6.92 3.89
N ILE A 113 11.71 -8.21 3.59
CA ILE A 113 10.46 -8.95 3.33
C ILE A 113 9.53 -8.99 4.55
N TYR A 114 10.10 -8.99 5.76
CA TYR A 114 9.31 -9.00 6.98
C TYR A 114 8.56 -7.68 7.15
N THR A 115 9.26 -6.55 6.95
CA THR A 115 8.65 -5.22 6.98
C THR A 115 7.56 -5.09 5.92
N VAL A 116 7.82 -5.51 4.67
CA VAL A 116 6.80 -5.52 3.60
C VAL A 116 5.60 -6.39 3.99
N SER A 117 5.84 -7.56 4.58
CA SER A 117 4.77 -8.44 5.06
C SER A 117 3.88 -7.75 6.10
N LYS A 118 4.49 -7.01 7.03
CA LYS A 118 3.75 -6.23 8.05
C LYS A 118 2.97 -5.08 7.45
N MET A 119 3.57 -4.33 6.51
CA MET A 119 2.88 -3.26 5.78
C MET A 119 1.66 -3.79 5.01
N LEU A 120 1.79 -4.97 4.43
CA LEU A 120 0.70 -5.66 3.73
C LEU A 120 -0.28 -6.36 4.69
N THR A 121 -0.03 -6.36 5.99
CA THR A 121 -0.84 -7.06 6.99
C THR A 121 -1.00 -8.57 6.72
N HIS A 122 0.02 -9.18 6.11
CA HIS A 122 0.05 -10.63 5.94
C HIS A 122 0.26 -11.33 7.29
N ARG A 123 -0.51 -12.38 7.56
CA ARG A 123 -0.32 -13.21 8.77
C ARG A 123 0.95 -14.03 8.69
N ASN A 124 1.33 -14.43 7.49
CA ASN A 124 2.51 -15.26 7.23
C ASN A 124 3.42 -14.56 6.21
N VAL A 125 4.71 -14.46 6.54
CA VAL A 125 5.74 -13.89 5.66
C VAL A 125 5.86 -14.67 4.34
N SER A 126 5.59 -15.97 4.35
CA SER A 126 5.62 -16.80 3.13
C SER A 126 4.71 -16.27 2.03
N THR A 127 3.59 -15.64 2.38
CA THR A 127 2.69 -14.99 1.41
C THR A 127 3.38 -13.83 0.68
N THR A 128 4.41 -13.22 1.28
CA THR A 128 5.17 -12.12 0.70
C THR A 128 6.37 -12.61 -0.10
N GLN A 129 6.84 -13.84 0.10
CA GLN A 129 8.02 -14.39 -0.56
C GLN A 129 7.91 -14.40 -2.09
N ILE A 130 6.71 -14.56 -2.63
CA ILE A 130 6.47 -14.52 -4.08
C ILE A 130 6.99 -13.22 -4.72
N TYR A 131 6.95 -12.09 -4.00
CA TYR A 131 7.44 -10.80 -4.49
C TYR A 131 8.97 -10.73 -4.48
N ALA A 132 9.61 -11.35 -3.50
CA ALA A 132 11.07 -11.41 -3.42
C ALA A 132 11.68 -12.22 -4.58
N GLU A 133 10.96 -13.24 -5.05
CA GLU A 133 11.41 -14.05 -6.19
C GLU A 133 11.37 -13.28 -7.51
N LEU A 134 10.47 -12.29 -7.63
CA LEU A 134 10.34 -11.45 -8.83
C LEU A 134 11.48 -10.44 -8.96
N VAL A 135 12.16 -10.10 -7.86
CA VAL A 135 13.24 -9.09 -7.82
C VAL A 135 14.61 -9.77 -7.91
N SER A 136 14.96 -10.29 -9.09
CA SER A 136 16.19 -11.06 -9.30
C SER A 136 17.49 -10.22 -9.28
N GLU A 137 17.41 -8.92 -9.48
CA GLU A 137 18.61 -8.04 -9.49
C GLU A 137 19.37 -8.07 -8.17
N LYS A 138 18.65 -8.08 -7.05
CA LYS A 138 19.30 -8.16 -5.72
C LYS A 138 20.05 -9.46 -5.47
N LYS A 139 19.61 -10.57 -6.06
CA LYS A 139 20.34 -11.84 -5.99
C LYS A 139 21.69 -11.70 -6.69
N ARG A 140 21.72 -11.03 -7.83
CA ARG A 140 22.95 -10.78 -8.61
C ARG A 140 23.89 -9.83 -7.86
N GLU A 141 23.36 -8.72 -7.31
CA GLU A 141 24.14 -7.79 -6.51
C GLU A 141 24.74 -8.48 -5.27
N SER A 142 23.96 -9.33 -4.58
CA SER A 142 24.44 -10.06 -3.42
C SER A 142 25.56 -11.04 -3.78
N ALA A 143 25.46 -11.71 -4.90
CA ALA A 143 26.53 -12.59 -5.39
C ALA A 143 27.82 -11.83 -5.67
N ASN A 144 27.72 -10.58 -6.16
CA ASN A 144 28.87 -9.73 -6.46
C ASN A 144 29.49 -9.07 -5.22
N LYS A 145 28.84 -9.11 -4.07
CA LYS A 145 29.38 -8.54 -2.81
C LYS A 145 30.49 -9.38 -2.19
N ILE A 146 30.57 -10.67 -2.55
CA ILE A 146 31.60 -11.57 -2.04
C ILE A 146 32.69 -11.66 -3.08
N SER A 147 33.84 -11.03 -2.81
CA SER A 147 35.04 -11.16 -3.64
C SER A 147 35.98 -12.17 -2.99
N LEU A 148 36.33 -13.20 -3.76
CA LEU A 148 37.35 -14.18 -3.40
C LEU A 148 38.75 -13.62 -3.84
N LYS A 149 39.21 -12.54 -3.22
CA LYS A 149 40.59 -12.08 -3.36
C LYS A 149 41.39 -12.53 -2.17
#